data_88d9e333e1e6e07ef83d1815f633e067
#
_entry.id   88d9e333e1e6e07ef83d1815f633e067
#
_cell.length_a   1.000
_cell.length_b   1.000
_cell.length_c   1.000
_cell.angle_alpha   90.00
_cell.angle_beta   90.00
_cell.angle_gamma   90.00
#
_symmetry.space_group_name_H-M   'P 1'
#
loop_
_entity.id
_entity.type
_entity.pdbx_description
1 polymer ?
#
loop_
_entity_poly.entity_id
_entity_poly.type
_entity_poly.pdbx_seq_one_letter_code
_entity_poly.pdbx_strand_id
1 'polypeptide(L)'
;MTWPFENDTSAVTRRLSNARIGQNRFRNRLIGIIIFMAAAIMAFVSSYAYNITNEYAASTAYQGIFQNLSQENISLLKEDPHIQKVGVYQSVGMTEQENGITMGMVCSDETTMQLSNITLLEGRMPQAADELLVERGYIDTLNLKAGIGDTISLHYRNQASRQLETKDFRITGFIQTTAENDRDRVAYNAIVSQNFVRENPALSIGPVAAMISVHDTAKYTNQELKELIQTIGLDCGISADNIQVNNLYIDSNNMSNETVLTVLLVGLVLIGVCSLVV
;
A
#
# COMPACT_ATOMS: atom_id res chain seq x y z
N MET A 1 59.61 -14.03 -48.44
CA MET A 1 59.04 -12.89 -49.24
C MET A 1 58.02 -12.24 -48.38
N THR A 2 58.33 -11.14 -47.68
CA THR A 2 57.41 -10.30 -46.93
C THR A 2 56.74 -9.40 -47.93
N TRP A 3 55.41 -9.43 -47.97
CA TRP A 3 54.60 -8.52 -48.77
C TRP A 3 54.85 -7.09 -48.28
N PRO A 4 55.21 -6.13 -49.18
CA PRO A 4 55.59 -4.79 -48.77
C PRO A 4 54.38 -3.85 -48.47
N PHE A 5 53.19 -4.40 -48.28
CA PHE A 5 51.99 -3.63 -48.04
C PHE A 5 51.18 -4.15 -46.83
N GLU A 6 51.82 -4.27 -45.67
CA GLU A 6 51.04 -4.15 -44.42
C GLU A 6 50.69 -2.68 -44.27
N ASN A 7 49.62 -2.31 -44.98
CA ASN A 7 49.06 -0.97 -44.87
C ASN A 7 48.30 -0.94 -43.53
N ASP A 8 48.98 -0.46 -42.50
CA ASP A 8 48.30 -0.11 -41.23
C ASP A 8 47.36 1.07 -41.49
N THR A 9 46.13 0.76 -41.92
CA THR A 9 45.06 1.72 -42.17
C THR A 9 44.42 2.25 -40.89
N SER A 10 44.84 1.74 -39.73
CA SER A 10 44.23 2.10 -38.42
C SER A 10 44.35 3.61 -38.11
N ALA A 11 45.50 4.22 -38.43
CA ALA A 11 45.72 5.65 -38.25
C ALA A 11 44.85 6.52 -39.20
N VAL A 12 44.67 6.06 -40.43
CA VAL A 12 43.83 6.74 -41.44
C VAL A 12 42.36 6.59 -41.09
N THR A 13 41.92 5.38 -40.68
CA THR A 13 40.56 5.11 -40.25
C THR A 13 40.20 5.95 -39.01
N ARG A 14 41.12 6.08 -38.08
CA ARG A 14 40.93 6.89 -36.85
C ARG A 14 40.86 8.39 -37.17
N ARG A 15 41.67 8.90 -38.12
CA ARG A 15 41.61 10.30 -38.58
C ARG A 15 40.31 10.59 -39.33
N LEU A 16 39.85 9.71 -40.19
CA LEU A 16 38.59 9.86 -40.94
C LEU A 16 37.39 9.80 -40.00
N SER A 17 37.42 8.88 -39.02
CA SER A 17 36.38 8.77 -37.97
C SER A 17 36.31 10.06 -37.14
N ASN A 18 37.46 10.56 -36.67
CA ASN A 18 37.50 11.79 -35.87
C ASN A 18 37.08 13.04 -36.70
N ALA A 19 37.41 13.10 -37.97
CA ALA A 19 36.97 14.19 -38.87
C ALA A 19 35.44 14.15 -39.08
N ARG A 20 34.86 12.96 -39.28
CA ARG A 20 33.41 12.77 -39.40
C ARG A 20 32.66 13.13 -38.09
N ILE A 21 33.22 12.76 -36.96
CA ILE A 21 32.69 13.14 -35.64
C ILE A 21 32.74 14.66 -35.49
N GLY A 22 33.80 15.31 -35.96
CA GLY A 22 33.96 16.76 -35.93
C GLY A 22 32.96 17.53 -36.81
N GLN A 23 32.66 17.02 -38.01
CA GLN A 23 31.68 17.62 -38.93
C GLN A 23 30.23 17.55 -38.43
N ASN A 24 29.90 16.53 -37.64
CA ASN A 24 28.53 16.29 -37.13
C ASN A 24 28.38 16.62 -35.63
N ARG A 25 29.15 17.57 -35.11
CA ARG A 25 29.15 17.92 -33.67
C ARG A 25 27.78 18.26 -33.13
N PHE A 26 26.95 18.98 -33.87
CA PHE A 26 25.61 19.35 -33.45
C PHE A 26 24.71 18.10 -33.33
N ARG A 27 24.70 17.25 -34.38
CA ARG A 27 23.95 15.98 -34.39
C ARG A 27 24.38 15.07 -33.26
N ASN A 28 25.67 14.87 -33.03
CA ASN A 28 26.21 14.01 -32.00
C ASN A 28 25.88 14.53 -30.58
N ARG A 29 25.86 15.86 -30.39
CA ARG A 29 25.40 16.47 -29.12
C ARG A 29 23.91 16.25 -28.90
N LEU A 30 23.09 16.41 -29.95
CA LEU A 30 21.65 16.17 -29.87
C LEU A 30 21.34 14.73 -29.49
N ILE A 31 22.02 13.76 -30.11
CA ILE A 31 21.90 12.34 -29.78
C ILE A 31 22.30 12.07 -28.32
N GLY A 32 23.41 12.62 -27.86
CA GLY A 32 23.86 12.51 -26.49
C GLY A 32 22.82 13.04 -25.48
N ILE A 33 22.20 14.19 -25.81
CA ILE A 33 21.13 14.78 -25.00
C ILE A 33 19.89 13.87 -24.97
N ILE A 34 19.48 13.31 -26.12
CA ILE A 34 18.32 12.40 -26.19
C ILE A 34 18.56 11.14 -25.38
N ILE A 35 19.73 10.51 -25.51
CA ILE A 35 20.09 9.31 -24.76
C ILE A 35 20.13 9.62 -23.26
N PHE A 36 20.72 10.76 -22.87
CA PHE A 36 20.77 11.18 -21.46
C PHE A 36 19.36 11.42 -20.90
N MET A 37 18.49 12.13 -21.65
CA MET A 37 17.11 12.35 -21.22
C MET A 37 16.33 11.04 -21.09
N ALA A 38 16.46 10.12 -22.04
CA ALA A 38 15.81 8.82 -21.98
C ALA A 38 16.27 8.02 -20.76
N ALA A 39 17.57 7.99 -20.46
CA ALA A 39 18.12 7.34 -19.29
C ALA A 39 17.65 8.01 -17.97
N ALA A 40 17.58 9.33 -17.93
CA ALA A 40 17.10 10.08 -16.78
C ALA A 40 15.60 9.82 -16.51
N ILE A 41 14.76 9.79 -17.56
CA ILE A 41 13.34 9.47 -17.45
C ILE A 41 13.16 8.03 -16.95
N MET A 42 13.90 7.05 -17.50
CA MET A 42 13.84 5.67 -17.04
C MET A 42 14.24 5.54 -15.55
N ALA A 43 15.32 6.20 -15.14
CA ALA A 43 15.78 6.19 -13.77
C ALA A 43 14.74 6.82 -12.82
N PHE A 44 14.13 7.94 -13.24
CA PHE A 44 13.07 8.61 -12.48
C PHE A 44 11.82 7.74 -12.32
N VAL A 45 11.33 7.16 -13.44
CA VAL A 45 10.14 6.28 -13.40
C VAL A 45 10.40 5.05 -12.55
N SER A 46 11.58 4.42 -12.68
CA SER A 46 11.95 3.26 -11.87
C SER A 46 12.06 3.60 -10.39
N SER A 47 12.67 4.73 -10.05
CA SER A 47 12.79 5.20 -8.66
C SER A 47 11.42 5.54 -8.06
N TYR A 48 10.57 6.21 -8.83
CA TYR A 48 9.22 6.58 -8.41
C TYR A 48 8.34 5.34 -8.19
N ALA A 49 8.36 4.39 -9.13
CA ALA A 49 7.65 3.12 -9.00
C ALA A 49 8.14 2.33 -7.76
N TYR A 50 9.46 2.23 -7.56
CA TYR A 50 10.05 1.56 -6.41
C TYR A 50 9.63 2.19 -5.08
N ASN A 51 9.62 3.51 -4.97
CA ASN A 51 9.22 4.20 -3.76
C ASN A 51 7.73 3.98 -3.43
N ILE A 52 6.85 4.12 -4.43
CA ILE A 52 5.41 3.85 -4.25
C ILE A 52 5.17 2.41 -3.82
N THR A 53 5.80 1.44 -4.51
CA THR A 53 5.60 0.02 -4.18
C THR A 53 6.08 -0.33 -2.79
N ASN A 54 7.23 0.21 -2.37
CA ASN A 54 7.75 -0.01 -1.02
C ASN A 54 6.87 0.62 0.06
N GLU A 55 6.34 1.80 -0.17
CA GLU A 55 5.42 2.48 0.74
C GLU A 55 4.13 1.67 0.93
N TYR A 56 3.54 1.19 -0.17
CA TYR A 56 2.36 0.32 -0.11
C TYR A 56 2.65 -1.04 0.54
N ALA A 57 3.76 -1.69 0.21
CA ALA A 57 4.16 -2.95 0.82
C ALA A 57 4.45 -2.79 2.33
N ALA A 58 4.93 -1.62 2.75
CA ALA A 58 5.15 -1.31 4.15
C ALA A 58 3.86 -0.98 4.91
N SER A 59 2.84 -0.44 4.22
CA SER A 59 1.59 0.02 4.86
C SER A 59 0.55 -1.07 5.10
N THR A 60 0.60 -2.17 4.35
CA THR A 60 -0.41 -3.25 4.43
C THR A 60 0.23 -4.63 4.24
N ALA A 61 -0.44 -5.68 4.77
CA ALA A 61 -0.03 -7.07 4.60
C ALA A 61 -1.19 -8.00 4.15
N TYR A 62 -2.29 -7.42 3.67
CA TYR A 62 -3.43 -8.19 3.18
C TYR A 62 -3.49 -8.22 1.65
N GLN A 63 -4.04 -9.30 1.08
CA GLN A 63 -4.24 -9.44 -0.35
C GLN A 63 -5.68 -9.14 -0.80
N GLY A 64 -6.65 -9.31 0.10
CA GLY A 64 -8.07 -9.06 -0.21
C GLY A 64 -8.86 -8.52 0.97
N ILE A 65 -9.94 -7.80 0.65
CA ILE A 65 -10.95 -7.34 1.61
C ILE A 65 -12.31 -7.84 1.15
N PHE A 66 -13.05 -8.41 2.07
CA PHE A 66 -14.44 -8.81 1.88
C PHE A 66 -15.35 -7.96 2.75
N GLN A 67 -16.44 -7.46 2.20
CA GLN A 67 -17.36 -6.55 2.89
C GLN A 67 -18.76 -7.17 3.02
N ASN A 68 -19.59 -6.57 3.86
CA ASN A 68 -20.99 -6.99 4.11
C ASN A 68 -21.10 -8.46 4.55
N LEU A 69 -20.21 -8.87 5.43
CA LEU A 69 -20.10 -10.27 5.84
C LEU A 69 -21.14 -10.65 6.92
N SER A 70 -21.76 -11.81 6.70
CA SER A 70 -22.48 -12.54 7.74
C SER A 70 -21.50 -13.32 8.63
N GLN A 71 -21.98 -13.81 9.77
CA GLN A 71 -21.19 -14.70 10.63
C GLN A 71 -20.84 -16.02 9.92
N GLU A 72 -21.71 -16.50 9.02
CA GLU A 72 -21.48 -17.69 8.22
C GLU A 72 -20.33 -17.46 7.22
N ASN A 73 -20.32 -16.33 6.50
CA ASN A 73 -19.21 -15.99 5.59
C ASN A 73 -17.86 -15.95 6.33
N ILE A 74 -17.83 -15.35 7.54
CA ILE A 74 -16.61 -15.27 8.36
C ILE A 74 -16.14 -16.68 8.76
N SER A 75 -17.05 -17.59 9.11
CA SER A 75 -16.71 -18.96 9.43
C SER A 75 -16.12 -19.70 8.24
N LEU A 76 -16.74 -19.59 7.06
CA LEU A 76 -16.26 -20.18 5.81
C LEU A 76 -14.87 -19.64 5.43
N LEU A 77 -14.65 -18.33 5.53
CA LEU A 77 -13.34 -17.72 5.28
C LEU A 77 -12.24 -18.28 6.21
N LYS A 78 -12.57 -18.51 7.49
CA LYS A 78 -11.62 -19.05 8.46
C LYS A 78 -11.28 -20.54 8.24
N GLU A 79 -12.17 -21.26 7.58
CA GLU A 79 -12.02 -22.69 7.24
C GLU A 79 -11.38 -22.92 5.87
N ASP A 80 -11.28 -21.89 5.02
CA ASP A 80 -10.71 -22.01 3.68
C ASP A 80 -9.22 -22.35 3.73
N PRO A 81 -8.78 -23.44 3.07
CA PRO A 81 -7.39 -23.92 3.14
C PRO A 81 -6.37 -22.99 2.45
N HIS A 82 -6.81 -22.07 1.60
CA HIS A 82 -5.92 -21.13 0.92
C HIS A 82 -5.64 -19.89 1.77
N ILE A 83 -6.46 -19.62 2.79
CA ILE A 83 -6.33 -18.44 3.64
C ILE A 83 -5.37 -18.72 4.81
N GLN A 84 -4.38 -17.85 4.96
CA GLN A 84 -3.43 -17.89 6.06
C GLN A 84 -3.95 -17.16 7.30
N LYS A 85 -4.53 -15.97 7.09
CA LYS A 85 -5.06 -15.12 8.16
C LYS A 85 -6.36 -14.47 7.73
N VAL A 86 -7.30 -14.36 8.68
CA VAL A 86 -8.55 -13.60 8.54
C VAL A 86 -8.61 -12.60 9.68
N GLY A 87 -8.52 -11.32 9.37
CA GLY A 87 -8.72 -10.24 10.32
C GLY A 87 -10.09 -9.61 10.13
N VAL A 88 -10.92 -9.60 11.17
CA VAL A 88 -12.29 -9.09 11.10
C VAL A 88 -12.37 -7.69 11.71
N TYR A 89 -13.02 -6.78 11.01
CA TYR A 89 -13.20 -5.42 11.48
C TYR A 89 -14.56 -4.83 11.07
N GLN A 90 -14.95 -3.79 11.79
CA GLN A 90 -16.15 -3.02 11.52
C GLN A 90 -15.89 -1.54 11.78
N SER A 91 -16.16 -0.69 10.78
CA SER A 91 -16.08 0.76 10.97
C SER A 91 -17.21 1.23 11.87
N VAL A 92 -16.85 2.01 12.88
CA VAL A 92 -17.78 2.53 13.90
C VAL A 92 -18.14 3.98 13.61
N GLY A 93 -17.15 4.79 13.28
CA GLY A 93 -17.35 6.21 13.02
C GLY A 93 -16.03 6.94 12.73
N MET A 94 -16.15 8.26 12.66
CA MET A 94 -15.00 9.15 12.45
C MET A 94 -15.15 10.36 13.38
N THR A 95 -14.07 10.77 14.03
CA THR A 95 -14.10 11.98 14.85
C THR A 95 -14.23 13.21 13.98
N GLU A 96 -14.97 14.21 14.47
CA GLU A 96 -14.96 15.56 13.89
C GLU A 96 -14.06 16.45 14.73
N GLN A 97 -13.17 17.18 14.08
CA GLN A 97 -12.24 18.10 14.72
C GLN A 97 -12.34 19.48 14.05
N GLU A 98 -12.27 20.52 14.87
CA GLU A 98 -12.32 21.92 14.39
C GLU A 98 -11.09 22.31 13.55
N ASN A 99 -9.95 21.60 13.76
CA ASN A 99 -8.67 21.87 13.08
C ASN A 99 -8.43 20.98 11.86
N GLY A 100 -9.44 20.23 11.40
CA GLY A 100 -9.35 19.32 10.25
C GLY A 100 -8.65 17.99 10.51
N ILE A 101 -8.20 17.73 11.75
CA ILE A 101 -7.63 16.45 12.14
C ILE A 101 -8.77 15.47 12.42
N THR A 102 -8.71 14.29 11.82
CA THR A 102 -9.72 13.24 11.96
C THR A 102 -9.11 11.95 12.51
N MET A 103 -9.95 11.13 13.14
CA MET A 103 -9.56 9.80 13.59
C MET A 103 -10.68 8.81 13.25
N GLY A 104 -10.35 7.80 12.45
CA GLY A 104 -11.24 6.70 12.14
C GLY A 104 -11.35 5.77 13.35
N MET A 105 -12.59 5.45 13.76
CA MET A 105 -12.87 4.53 14.86
C MET A 105 -13.32 3.19 14.28
N VAL A 106 -12.61 2.13 14.62
CA VAL A 106 -12.90 0.77 14.15
C VAL A 106 -12.96 -0.21 15.32
N CYS A 107 -13.85 -1.17 15.25
CA CYS A 107 -13.77 -2.37 16.05
C CYS A 107 -13.00 -3.40 15.24
N SER A 108 -11.87 -3.88 15.75
CA SER A 108 -11.01 -4.83 15.02
C SER A 108 -10.34 -5.82 15.95
N ASP A 109 -9.96 -6.97 15.41
CA ASP A 109 -9.14 -7.95 16.10
C ASP A 109 -7.63 -7.71 15.87
N GLU A 110 -6.79 -8.43 16.60
CA GLU A 110 -5.34 -8.35 16.49
C GLU A 110 -4.84 -8.76 15.10
N THR A 111 -5.53 -9.67 14.44
CA THR A 111 -5.18 -10.12 13.08
C THR A 111 -5.36 -9.00 12.08
N THR A 112 -6.44 -8.22 12.20
CA THR A 112 -6.66 -7.02 11.38
C THR A 112 -5.53 -6.00 11.59
N MET A 113 -5.12 -5.77 12.84
CA MET A 113 -3.98 -4.89 13.13
C MET A 113 -2.71 -5.35 12.41
N GLN A 114 -2.39 -6.65 12.49
CA GLN A 114 -1.23 -7.22 11.80
C GLN A 114 -1.32 -7.03 10.28
N LEU A 115 -2.48 -7.32 9.69
CA LEU A 115 -2.71 -7.18 8.25
C LEU A 115 -2.71 -5.73 7.77
N SER A 116 -3.00 -4.78 8.66
CA SER A 116 -2.94 -3.34 8.40
C SER A 116 -1.60 -2.71 8.82
N ASN A 117 -0.61 -3.52 9.21
CA ASN A 117 0.67 -3.05 9.75
C ASN A 117 0.53 -2.02 10.89
N ILE A 118 -0.50 -2.22 11.72
CA ILE A 118 -0.72 -1.44 12.95
C ILE A 118 0.00 -2.15 14.10
N THR A 119 0.88 -1.45 14.78
CA THR A 119 1.65 -1.97 15.91
C THR A 119 1.12 -1.45 17.23
N LEU A 120 0.90 -2.33 18.19
CA LEU A 120 0.65 -1.95 19.58
C LEU A 120 1.98 -1.53 20.21
N LEU A 121 2.12 -0.25 20.55
CA LEU A 121 3.34 0.30 21.17
C LEU A 121 3.40 -0.03 22.66
N GLU A 122 2.29 0.21 23.36
CA GLU A 122 2.17 -0.02 24.80
C GLU A 122 0.70 -0.22 25.19
N GLY A 123 0.48 -0.90 26.31
CA GLY A 123 -0.85 -1.16 26.83
C GLY A 123 -1.45 -2.49 26.34
N ARG A 124 -2.77 -2.50 26.12
CA ARG A 124 -3.52 -3.71 25.75
C ARG A 124 -4.73 -3.38 24.86
N MET A 125 -5.26 -4.39 24.18
CA MET A 125 -6.53 -4.28 23.46
C MET A 125 -7.68 -3.86 24.38
N PRO A 126 -8.62 -3.01 23.86
CA PRO A 126 -9.79 -2.58 24.61
C PRO A 126 -10.76 -3.75 24.82
N GLN A 127 -11.32 -3.86 26.02
CA GLN A 127 -12.29 -4.89 26.39
C GLN A 127 -13.65 -4.30 26.81
N ALA A 128 -13.64 -3.24 27.63
CA ALA A 128 -14.86 -2.56 28.04
C ALA A 128 -15.37 -1.59 26.97
N ALA A 129 -16.65 -1.24 27.03
CA ALA A 129 -17.30 -0.37 26.03
C ALA A 129 -16.83 1.10 26.07
N ASP A 130 -16.15 1.49 27.13
CA ASP A 130 -15.54 2.81 27.32
C ASP A 130 -14.03 2.79 27.11
N GLU A 131 -13.46 1.70 26.61
CA GLU A 131 -12.03 1.56 26.38
C GLU A 131 -11.65 1.82 24.92
N LEU A 132 -10.47 2.41 24.75
CA LEU A 132 -9.94 2.82 23.46
C LEU A 132 -8.43 2.55 23.36
N LEU A 133 -7.99 1.97 22.22
CA LEU A 133 -6.64 2.15 21.72
C LEU A 133 -6.62 3.35 20.79
N VAL A 134 -5.65 4.22 20.95
CA VAL A 134 -5.53 5.43 20.14
C VAL A 134 -4.14 5.53 19.50
N GLU A 135 -4.08 6.05 18.30
CA GLU A 135 -2.81 6.30 17.65
C GLU A 135 -2.04 7.41 18.37
N ARG A 136 -0.77 7.13 18.70
CA ARG A 136 0.07 8.06 19.48
C ARG A 136 0.15 9.43 18.82
N GLY A 137 0.32 9.46 17.51
CA GLY A 137 0.39 10.70 16.74
C GLY A 137 -0.84 11.61 16.88
N TYR A 138 -2.04 11.06 17.10
CA TYR A 138 -3.24 11.85 17.36
C TYR A 138 -3.12 12.67 18.66
N ILE A 139 -2.68 12.02 19.73
CA ILE A 139 -2.47 12.66 21.03
C ILE A 139 -1.41 13.75 20.95
N ASP A 140 -0.30 13.45 20.27
CA ASP A 140 0.83 14.38 20.13
C ASP A 140 0.47 15.59 19.25
N THR A 141 -0.24 15.38 18.13
CA THR A 141 -0.65 16.46 17.22
C THR A 141 -1.65 17.42 17.87
N LEU A 142 -2.55 16.92 18.70
CA LEU A 142 -3.51 17.73 19.44
C LEU A 142 -2.95 18.29 20.76
N ASN A 143 -1.68 18.00 21.09
CA ASN A 143 -1.04 18.38 22.35
C ASN A 143 -1.85 17.94 23.59
N LEU A 144 -2.53 16.81 23.50
CA LEU A 144 -3.27 16.23 24.62
C LEU A 144 -2.29 15.63 25.64
N LYS A 145 -2.42 16.04 26.90
CA LYS A 145 -1.64 15.45 27.99
C LYS A 145 -2.36 14.23 28.55
N ALA A 146 -2.51 13.20 27.72
CA ALA A 146 -3.22 12.01 28.08
C ALA A 146 -2.32 10.77 27.91
N GLY A 147 -2.31 9.91 28.92
CA GLY A 147 -1.61 8.64 29.00
C GLY A 147 -2.55 7.45 29.15
N ILE A 148 -1.98 6.24 29.30
CA ILE A 148 -2.76 5.03 29.56
C ILE A 148 -3.48 5.18 30.92
N GLY A 149 -4.78 4.90 30.93
CA GLY A 149 -5.67 5.05 32.07
C GLY A 149 -6.42 6.39 32.12
N ASP A 150 -5.96 7.39 31.40
CA ASP A 150 -6.66 8.68 31.30
C ASP A 150 -7.88 8.59 30.39
N THR A 151 -8.82 9.51 30.62
CA THR A 151 -10.05 9.60 29.84
C THR A 151 -9.99 10.77 28.87
N ILE A 152 -10.39 10.53 27.62
CA ILE A 152 -10.57 11.56 26.61
C ILE A 152 -12.00 11.57 26.10
N SER A 153 -12.56 12.78 25.90
CA SER A 153 -13.86 12.95 25.25
C SER A 153 -13.68 13.03 23.74
N LEU A 154 -14.36 12.16 23.01
CA LEU A 154 -14.36 12.17 21.56
C LEU A 154 -15.72 12.58 21.01
N HIS A 155 -15.70 13.55 20.10
CA HIS A 155 -16.82 13.89 19.25
C HIS A 155 -16.66 13.14 17.95
N TYR A 156 -17.55 12.22 17.63
CA TYR A 156 -17.45 11.40 16.44
C TYR A 156 -18.79 11.30 15.71
N ARG A 157 -18.72 11.19 14.39
CA ARG A 157 -19.88 10.90 13.55
C ARG A 157 -20.05 9.41 13.47
N ASN A 158 -21.13 8.91 14.00
CA ASN A 158 -21.51 7.50 13.99
C ASN A 158 -21.71 7.05 12.54
N GLN A 159 -21.08 5.94 12.16
CA GLN A 159 -21.10 5.43 10.78
C GLN A 159 -22.49 5.00 10.34
N ALA A 160 -23.31 4.46 11.23
CA ALA A 160 -24.63 3.94 10.92
C ALA A 160 -25.71 5.03 10.97
N SER A 161 -25.79 5.79 12.07
CA SER A 161 -26.83 6.83 12.28
C SER A 161 -26.53 8.13 11.57
N ARG A 162 -25.27 8.39 11.17
CA ARG A 162 -24.76 9.66 10.64
C ARG A 162 -24.89 10.85 11.62
N GLN A 163 -25.24 10.58 12.88
CA GLN A 163 -25.35 11.60 13.91
C GLN A 163 -24.00 11.85 14.59
N LEU A 164 -23.83 13.08 15.06
CA LEU A 164 -22.69 13.43 15.92
C LEU A 164 -22.98 12.96 17.34
N GLU A 165 -22.08 12.20 17.87
CA GLU A 165 -22.14 11.66 19.24
C GLU A 165 -20.92 12.10 20.02
N THR A 166 -21.07 12.18 21.34
CA THR A 166 -19.97 12.46 22.27
C THR A 166 -19.89 11.36 23.29
N LYS A 167 -18.70 10.79 23.47
CA LYS A 167 -18.45 9.77 24.49
C LYS A 167 -17.06 9.92 25.07
N ASP A 168 -16.99 9.64 26.36
CA ASP A 168 -15.74 9.54 27.11
C ASP A 168 -15.16 8.13 26.94
N PHE A 169 -13.88 8.08 26.57
CA PHE A 169 -13.14 6.83 26.42
C PHE A 169 -11.90 6.85 27.29
N ARG A 170 -11.66 5.74 27.97
CA ARG A 170 -10.43 5.47 28.72
C ARG A 170 -9.38 4.88 27.80
N ILE A 171 -8.22 5.49 27.72
CA ILE A 171 -7.09 5.00 26.93
C ILE A 171 -6.53 3.73 27.56
N THR A 172 -6.52 2.61 26.83
CA THR A 172 -5.94 1.33 27.26
C THR A 172 -4.57 1.06 26.68
N GLY A 173 -4.15 1.83 25.69
CA GLY A 173 -2.86 1.73 25.05
C GLY A 173 -2.73 2.63 23.85
N PHE A 174 -1.55 2.61 23.27
CA PHE A 174 -1.20 3.38 22.09
C PHE A 174 -0.81 2.46 20.94
N ILE A 175 -1.26 2.84 19.75
CA ILE A 175 -0.89 2.18 18.50
C ILE A 175 -0.10 3.12 17.61
N GLN A 176 0.63 2.53 16.68
CA GLN A 176 1.38 3.20 15.62
C GLN A 176 1.05 2.57 14.28
N THR A 177 0.89 3.40 13.25
CA THR A 177 0.79 2.97 11.87
C THR A 177 2.08 3.31 11.11
N THR A 178 2.34 2.63 10.01
CA THR A 178 3.54 2.91 9.18
C THR A 178 3.57 4.30 8.55
N ALA A 179 2.40 4.98 8.47
CA ALA A 179 2.30 6.34 7.95
C ALA A 179 2.70 7.46 8.96
N GLU A 180 3.23 7.11 10.15
CA GLU A 180 3.51 8.07 11.23
C GLU A 180 4.61 9.09 10.91
N ASN A 181 5.43 8.84 9.89
CA ASN A 181 6.50 9.77 9.49
C ASN A 181 6.01 10.95 8.63
N ASP A 182 4.74 10.99 8.27
CA ASP A 182 4.15 12.10 7.52
C ASP A 182 3.74 13.23 8.49
N ARG A 183 4.52 14.30 8.50
CA ARG A 183 4.28 15.49 9.35
C ARG A 183 3.00 16.25 9.03
N ASP A 184 2.46 16.05 7.84
CA ASP A 184 1.24 16.71 7.35
C ASP A 184 0.02 15.79 7.51
N ARG A 185 0.16 14.69 8.24
CA ARG A 185 -0.90 13.72 8.43
C ARG A 185 -2.06 14.32 9.25
N VAL A 186 -3.25 14.23 8.69
CA VAL A 186 -4.50 14.73 9.28
C VAL A 186 -5.49 13.61 9.65
N ALA A 187 -5.17 12.35 9.36
CA ALA A 187 -6.02 11.20 9.62
C ALA A 187 -5.29 10.16 10.50
N TYR A 188 -5.93 9.76 11.58
CA TYR A 188 -5.43 8.81 12.56
C TYR A 188 -6.39 7.65 12.77
N ASN A 189 -6.00 6.65 13.59
CA ASN A 189 -6.80 5.48 13.87
C ASN A 189 -7.04 5.30 15.37
N ALA A 190 -8.22 4.77 15.69
CA ALA A 190 -8.55 4.30 17.01
C ALA A 190 -9.28 2.95 16.95
N ILE A 191 -9.03 2.10 17.93
CA ILE A 191 -9.67 0.78 18.03
C ILE A 191 -10.52 0.77 19.28
N VAL A 192 -11.81 0.43 19.08
CA VAL A 192 -12.79 0.21 20.16
C VAL A 192 -13.04 -1.28 20.37
N SER A 193 -13.59 -1.64 21.51
CA SER A 193 -13.88 -3.03 21.84
C SER A 193 -15.12 -3.59 21.14
N GLN A 194 -15.24 -4.91 21.08
CA GLN A 194 -16.48 -5.59 20.68
C GLN A 194 -17.64 -5.27 21.62
N ASN A 195 -17.37 -5.01 22.92
CA ASN A 195 -18.40 -4.61 23.88
C ASN A 195 -18.97 -3.23 23.54
N PHE A 196 -18.14 -2.29 23.03
CA PHE A 196 -18.64 -1.02 22.52
C PHE A 196 -19.71 -1.22 21.43
N VAL A 197 -19.41 -2.05 20.42
CA VAL A 197 -20.36 -2.34 19.33
C VAL A 197 -21.62 -3.03 19.85
N ARG A 198 -21.49 -3.96 20.78
CA ARG A 198 -22.61 -4.70 21.37
C ARG A 198 -23.56 -3.78 22.17
N GLU A 199 -23.01 -2.85 22.93
CA GLU A 199 -23.79 -1.88 23.72
C GLU A 199 -24.39 -0.77 22.88
N ASN A 200 -23.91 -0.60 21.65
CA ASN A 200 -24.40 0.39 20.70
C ASN A 200 -24.97 -0.31 19.46
N PRO A 201 -26.14 -0.97 19.55
CA PRO A 201 -26.68 -1.80 18.47
C PRO A 201 -26.97 -1.02 17.18
N ALA A 202 -27.15 0.31 17.26
CA ALA A 202 -27.26 1.16 16.07
C ALA A 202 -26.00 1.13 15.19
N LEU A 203 -24.83 0.82 15.76
CA LEU A 203 -23.57 0.67 15.04
C LEU A 203 -23.44 -0.69 14.35
N SER A 204 -24.21 -1.69 14.76
CA SER A 204 -24.21 -3.03 14.17
C SER A 204 -24.79 -3.06 12.74
N ILE A 205 -25.34 -1.93 12.27
CA ILE A 205 -25.83 -1.76 10.89
C ILE A 205 -24.67 -1.47 9.92
N GLY A 206 -23.51 -1.05 10.42
CA GLY A 206 -22.32 -0.89 9.61
C GLY A 206 -21.81 -2.24 9.08
N PRO A 207 -21.32 -2.30 7.84
CA PRO A 207 -20.86 -3.56 7.27
C PRO A 207 -19.68 -4.12 8.06
N VAL A 208 -19.80 -5.39 8.43
CA VAL A 208 -18.65 -6.16 8.91
C VAL A 208 -17.79 -6.51 7.71
N ALA A 209 -16.50 -6.36 7.84
CA ALA A 209 -15.55 -6.67 6.79
C ALA A 209 -14.42 -7.57 7.33
N ALA A 210 -13.75 -8.27 6.42
CA ALA A 210 -12.56 -9.04 6.74
C ALA A 210 -11.44 -8.74 5.76
N MET A 211 -10.23 -8.62 6.27
CA MET A 211 -8.98 -8.64 5.52
C MET A 211 -8.43 -10.07 5.52
N ILE A 212 -7.90 -10.50 4.40
CA ILE A 212 -7.27 -11.82 4.32
C ILE A 212 -5.83 -11.75 3.82
N SER A 213 -5.03 -12.73 4.27
CA SER A 213 -3.79 -13.11 3.63
C SER A 213 -3.85 -14.55 3.15
N VAL A 214 -3.23 -14.82 2.01
CA VAL A 214 -3.22 -16.14 1.34
C VAL A 214 -1.93 -16.87 1.66
N HIS A 215 -2.01 -18.21 1.83
CA HIS A 215 -0.84 -19.07 1.97
C HIS A 215 -0.01 -19.12 0.69
N ASP A 216 1.33 -19.27 0.84
CA ASP A 216 2.23 -19.62 -0.25
C ASP A 216 2.09 -18.74 -1.52
N THR A 217 1.93 -17.44 -1.35
CA THR A 217 1.70 -16.50 -2.46
C THR A 217 2.73 -16.63 -3.60
N ALA A 218 3.96 -17.09 -3.29
CA ALA A 218 5.01 -17.30 -4.28
C ALA A 218 4.70 -18.42 -5.31
N LYS A 219 3.67 -19.23 -5.07
CA LYS A 219 3.22 -20.28 -6.02
C LYS A 219 2.33 -19.75 -7.13
N TYR A 220 1.83 -18.53 -6.98
CA TYR A 220 0.86 -17.92 -7.89
C TYR A 220 1.49 -16.76 -8.65
N THR A 221 1.12 -16.60 -9.89
CA THR A 221 1.31 -15.32 -10.59
C THR A 221 0.37 -14.28 -9.98
N ASN A 222 0.62 -12.99 -10.24
CA ASN A 222 -0.26 -11.92 -9.77
C ASN A 222 -1.70 -12.13 -10.22
N GLN A 223 -1.89 -12.54 -11.47
CA GLN A 223 -3.22 -12.77 -12.02
C GLN A 223 -3.93 -13.95 -11.35
N GLU A 224 -3.24 -15.08 -11.18
CA GLU A 224 -3.78 -16.26 -10.49
C GLU A 224 -4.14 -15.95 -9.04
N LEU A 225 -3.32 -15.14 -8.34
CA LEU A 225 -3.62 -14.74 -6.97
C LEU A 225 -4.85 -13.85 -6.88
N LYS A 226 -5.03 -12.91 -7.82
CA LYS A 226 -6.22 -12.06 -7.91
C LYS A 226 -7.48 -12.88 -8.18
N GLU A 227 -7.41 -13.83 -9.10
CA GLU A 227 -8.50 -14.76 -9.43
C GLU A 227 -8.83 -15.70 -8.25
N LEU A 228 -7.81 -16.19 -7.55
CA LEU A 228 -8.00 -17.01 -6.34
C LEU A 228 -8.77 -16.25 -5.26
N ILE A 229 -8.41 -14.99 -4.97
CA ILE A 229 -9.11 -14.18 -3.97
C ILE A 229 -10.57 -13.96 -4.34
N GLN A 230 -10.85 -13.71 -5.63
CA GLN A 230 -12.22 -13.58 -6.11
C GLN A 230 -13.00 -14.90 -5.95
N THR A 231 -12.38 -16.02 -6.31
CA THR A 231 -12.98 -17.37 -6.20
C THR A 231 -13.29 -17.69 -4.74
N ILE A 232 -12.36 -17.49 -3.82
CA ILE A 232 -12.56 -17.70 -2.38
C ILE A 232 -13.78 -16.91 -1.90
N GLY A 233 -13.89 -15.63 -2.26
CA GLY A 233 -15.03 -14.81 -1.84
C GLY A 233 -16.35 -15.34 -2.36
N LEU A 234 -16.42 -15.72 -3.63
CA LEU A 234 -17.62 -16.28 -4.27
C LEU A 234 -18.02 -17.63 -3.66
N ASP A 235 -17.05 -18.51 -3.40
CA ASP A 235 -17.26 -19.82 -2.77
C ASP A 235 -17.75 -19.70 -1.33
N CYS A 236 -17.35 -18.64 -0.63
CA CYS A 236 -17.86 -18.29 0.69
C CYS A 236 -19.22 -17.58 0.65
N GLY A 237 -19.86 -17.47 -0.51
CA GLY A 237 -21.19 -16.84 -0.69
C GLY A 237 -21.17 -15.31 -0.61
N ILE A 238 -20.01 -14.67 -0.85
CA ILE A 238 -19.89 -13.22 -0.85
C ILE A 238 -20.15 -12.70 -2.25
N SER A 239 -20.98 -11.65 -2.38
CA SER A 239 -21.24 -11.01 -3.67
C SER A 239 -19.96 -10.41 -4.26
N ALA A 240 -19.81 -10.52 -5.59
CA ALA A 240 -18.65 -9.97 -6.30
C ALA A 240 -18.39 -8.47 -6.01
N ASP A 241 -19.45 -7.69 -5.83
CA ASP A 241 -19.36 -6.25 -5.49
C ASP A 241 -18.75 -5.99 -4.10
N ASN A 242 -18.76 -7.00 -3.23
CA ASN A 242 -18.20 -6.94 -1.89
C ASN A 242 -16.79 -7.55 -1.78
N ILE A 243 -16.20 -7.96 -2.90
CA ILE A 243 -14.87 -8.54 -2.97
C ILE A 243 -13.91 -7.50 -3.54
N GLN A 244 -12.93 -7.09 -2.75
CA GLN A 244 -11.89 -6.14 -3.16
C GLN A 244 -10.53 -6.80 -3.11
N VAL A 245 -9.85 -6.85 -4.24
CA VAL A 245 -8.48 -7.36 -4.35
C VAL A 245 -7.50 -6.19 -4.14
N ASN A 246 -6.52 -6.37 -3.29
CA ASN A 246 -5.46 -5.38 -3.09
C ASN A 246 -4.42 -5.47 -4.22
N ASN A 247 -4.81 -4.98 -5.39
CA ASN A 247 -3.98 -5.01 -6.59
C ASN A 247 -2.62 -4.37 -6.38
N LEU A 248 -2.57 -3.23 -5.69
CA LEU A 248 -1.32 -2.50 -5.44
C LEU A 248 -0.34 -3.34 -4.61
N TYR A 249 -0.81 -3.97 -3.54
CA TYR A 249 0.03 -4.84 -2.72
C TYR A 249 0.50 -6.08 -3.49
N ILE A 250 -0.40 -6.75 -4.22
CA ILE A 250 -0.07 -7.94 -5.00
C ILE A 250 0.96 -7.59 -6.09
N ASP A 251 0.72 -6.50 -6.83
CA ASP A 251 1.60 -6.09 -7.92
C ASP A 251 2.94 -5.56 -7.39
N SER A 252 2.98 -4.97 -6.20
CA SER A 252 4.21 -4.49 -5.58
C SER A 252 5.10 -5.61 -5.06
N ASN A 253 4.52 -6.59 -4.37
CA ASN A 253 5.28 -7.70 -3.78
C ASN A 253 5.79 -8.71 -4.82
N ASN A 254 5.09 -8.81 -5.95
CA ASN A 254 5.51 -9.63 -7.08
C ASN A 254 5.88 -8.77 -8.27
N MET A 255 6.55 -7.61 -8.07
CA MET A 255 7.18 -6.93 -9.21
C MET A 255 8.03 -7.96 -9.93
N SER A 256 7.36 -8.74 -10.77
CA SER A 256 7.94 -9.77 -11.58
C SER A 256 9.01 -9.10 -12.43
N ASN A 257 10.08 -9.81 -12.65
CA ASN A 257 11.11 -9.46 -13.62
C ASN A 257 10.53 -8.96 -14.97
N GLU A 258 9.25 -9.25 -15.26
CA GLU A 258 8.52 -8.83 -16.45
C GLU A 258 8.28 -7.32 -16.53
N THR A 259 7.94 -6.64 -15.42
CA THR A 259 7.74 -5.17 -15.45
C THR A 259 9.09 -4.48 -15.64
N VAL A 260 10.12 -4.94 -14.94
CA VAL A 260 11.50 -4.44 -15.12
C VAL A 260 12.00 -4.75 -16.52
N LEU A 261 11.74 -5.96 -17.03
CA LEU A 261 12.12 -6.36 -18.38
C LEU A 261 11.37 -5.55 -19.44
N THR A 262 10.09 -5.26 -19.24
CA THR A 262 9.28 -4.44 -20.15
C THR A 262 9.78 -3.01 -20.21
N VAL A 263 10.10 -2.39 -19.05
CA VAL A 263 10.68 -1.04 -19.00
C VAL A 263 12.05 -1.00 -19.67
N LEU A 264 12.89 -2.02 -19.46
CA LEU A 264 14.19 -2.16 -20.13
C LEU A 264 14.03 -2.36 -21.64
N LEU A 265 13.08 -3.18 -22.10
CA LEU A 265 12.79 -3.40 -23.51
C LEU A 265 12.30 -2.12 -24.20
N VAL A 266 11.37 -1.40 -23.59
CA VAL A 266 10.88 -0.11 -24.09
C VAL A 266 12.03 0.91 -24.17
N GLY A 267 12.88 0.95 -23.16
CA GLY A 267 14.08 1.78 -23.17
C GLY A 267 15.05 1.43 -24.30
N LEU A 268 15.32 0.14 -24.52
CA LEU A 268 16.17 -0.35 -25.60
C LEU A 268 15.57 -0.06 -26.99
N VAL A 269 14.26 -0.22 -27.17
CA VAL A 269 13.56 0.13 -28.43
C VAL A 269 13.66 1.62 -28.71
N LEU A 270 13.47 2.48 -27.71
CA LEU A 270 13.62 3.94 -27.85
C LEU A 270 15.05 4.31 -28.27
N ILE A 271 16.06 3.72 -27.63
CA ILE A 271 17.47 3.93 -27.99
C ILE A 271 17.75 3.43 -29.42
N GLY A 272 17.19 2.26 -29.78
CA GLY A 272 17.33 1.68 -31.12
C GLY A 272 16.69 2.56 -32.22
N VAL A 273 15.49 3.07 -31.97
CA VAL A 273 14.80 3.98 -32.90
C VAL A 273 15.58 5.29 -33.05
N CYS A 274 16.07 5.86 -31.95
CA CYS A 274 16.90 7.07 -31.99
C CYS A 274 18.22 6.86 -32.77
N SER A 275 18.80 5.65 -32.70
CA SER A 275 20.02 5.35 -33.47
C SER A 275 19.79 5.08 -34.95
N LEU A 276 18.56 4.74 -35.39
CA LEU A 276 18.20 4.55 -36.79
C LEU A 276 17.84 5.85 -37.49
N VAL A 277 17.45 6.91 -36.78
CA VAL A 277 17.10 8.24 -37.31
C VAL A 277 18.35 9.11 -37.54
N VAL A 278 19.51 8.58 -37.20
CA VAL A 278 20.82 9.22 -37.27
C VAL A 278 21.70 8.57 -38.37
#